data_10d18088227a4648bb9f8ccf801a91d0
#
_entry.id   10d18088227a4648bb9f8ccf801a91d0
#
_cell.length_a   1.000
_cell.length_b   1.000
_cell.length_c   1.000
_cell.angle_alpha   90.00
_cell.angle_beta   90.00
_cell.angle_gamma   90.00
#
_symmetry.space_group_name_H-M   'P 1'
#
loop_
_entity.id
_entity.type
_entity.pdbx_description
1 polymer ?
#
loop_
_entity_poly.entity_id
_entity_poly.type
_entity_poly.pdbx_seq_one_letter_code
_entity_poly.pdbx_strand_id
1 'polypeptide(L)' 'MGRAQIFGLKVIFLEVRESNKVAINFYKKLNFKEVGHREGYYKKDSGRESALLMSLALS' A
#
# COMPACT_ATOMS: atom_id res chain seq x y z
N MET A 1 -7.56 6.17 -1.52
CA MET A 1 -6.13 6.11 -1.18
C MET A 1 -5.94 5.22 0.04
N GLY A 2 -4.76 4.68 0.18
CA GLY A 2 -4.46 3.82 1.31
C GLY A 2 -4.22 4.59 2.59
N ARG A 3 -3.83 3.85 3.62
CA ARG A 3 -3.47 4.42 4.92
C ARG A 3 -1.96 4.39 5.05
N ALA A 4 -1.39 5.43 5.65
CA ALA A 4 0.03 5.53 5.86
C ALA A 4 0.32 5.59 7.36
N GLN A 5 1.35 4.89 7.80
CA GLN A 5 1.78 4.88 9.19
C GLN A 5 3.30 4.98 9.23
N ILE A 6 3.80 5.66 10.23
CA ILE A 6 5.22 5.80 10.45
C ILE A 6 5.60 4.99 11.69
N PHE A 7 6.52 4.04 11.51
CA PHE A 7 7.00 3.21 12.60
C PHE A 7 8.45 3.57 12.90
N GLY A 8 8.69 3.96 14.11
CA GLY A 8 9.98 4.51 14.46
C GLY A 8 10.18 5.80 13.68
N LEU A 9 11.38 6.05 13.27
CA LEU A 9 11.69 7.26 12.51
C LEU A 9 12.25 6.95 11.12
N LYS A 10 12.19 5.70 10.70
CA LYS A 10 12.97 5.29 9.53
C LYS A 10 12.18 4.57 8.45
N VAL A 11 10.95 4.22 8.69
CA VAL A 11 10.16 3.48 7.71
C VAL A 11 8.74 3.98 7.71
N ILE A 12 8.21 4.17 6.52
CA ILE A 12 6.79 4.50 6.31
C ILE A 12 6.13 3.30 5.66
N PHE A 13 5.04 2.81 6.25
CA PHE A 13 4.23 1.75 5.66
C PHE A 13 2.90 2.32 5.21
N LEU A 14 2.38 1.79 4.11
CA LEU A 14 1.05 2.16 3.66
C LEU A 14 0.34 0.96 3.05
N GLU A 15 -0.97 1.06 2.99
CA GLU A 15 -1.81 0.07 2.33
C GLU A 15 -2.57 0.76 1.21
N VAL A 16 -2.68 0.11 0.07
CA VAL A 16 -3.39 0.65 -1.08
C VAL A 16 -4.17 -0.49 -1.74
N ARG A 17 -5.35 -0.18 -2.25
CA ARG A 17 -6.15 -1.17 -2.98
C ARG A 17 -5.39 -1.61 -4.23
N GLU A 18 -5.37 -2.91 -4.49
CA GLU A 18 -4.62 -3.41 -5.63
C GLU A 18 -5.16 -2.90 -6.97
N SER A 19 -6.44 -2.52 -7.03
CA SER A 19 -7.01 -1.95 -8.25
C SER A 19 -6.63 -0.49 -8.45
N ASN A 20 -6.10 0.17 -7.44
CA ASN A 20 -5.74 1.59 -7.52
C ASN A 20 -4.37 1.75 -8.15
N LYS A 21 -4.29 1.48 -9.46
CA LYS A 21 -3.01 1.49 -10.19
C LYS A 21 -2.35 2.86 -10.18
N VAL A 22 -3.14 3.91 -10.21
CA VAL A 22 -2.60 5.28 -10.18
C VAL A 22 -1.83 5.52 -8.88
N ALA A 23 -2.43 5.16 -7.75
CA ALA A 23 -1.76 5.33 -6.46
C ALA A 23 -0.52 4.44 -6.36
N ILE A 24 -0.63 3.18 -6.80
CA ILE A 24 0.51 2.27 -6.76
C ILE A 24 1.69 2.83 -7.56
N ASN A 25 1.42 3.31 -8.77
CA ASN A 25 2.48 3.89 -9.60
C ASN A 25 3.06 5.15 -8.97
N PHE A 26 2.20 5.97 -8.36
CA PHE A 26 2.63 7.16 -7.67
C PHE A 26 3.62 6.83 -6.54
N TYR A 27 3.26 5.85 -5.71
CA TYR A 27 4.13 5.47 -4.60
C TYR A 27 5.41 4.81 -5.08
N LYS A 28 5.37 4.03 -6.15
CA LYS A 28 6.58 3.46 -6.73
C LYS A 28 7.53 4.53 -7.22
N LYS A 29 7.02 5.62 -7.78
CA LYS A 29 7.85 6.74 -8.19
C LYS A 29 8.52 7.42 -6.99
N LEU A 30 7.92 7.32 -5.82
CA LEU A 30 8.49 7.85 -4.59
C LEU A 30 9.43 6.86 -3.90
N ASN A 31 9.75 5.77 -4.58
CA ASN A 31 10.64 4.71 -4.07
C ASN A 31 10.02 3.80 -3.02
N PHE A 32 8.71 3.79 -2.91
CA PHE A 32 8.03 2.77 -2.11
C PHE A 32 8.18 1.43 -2.81
N LYS A 33 8.35 0.38 -2.01
CA LYS A 33 8.47 -0.99 -2.51
C LYS A 33 7.34 -1.84 -1.96
N GLU A 34 6.92 -2.82 -2.74
CA GLU A 34 5.93 -3.78 -2.31
C GLU A 34 6.58 -4.71 -1.29
N VAL A 35 5.98 -4.82 -0.10
CA VAL A 35 6.51 -5.66 0.96
C VAL A 35 5.51 -6.69 1.43
N GLY A 36 4.29 -6.64 0.94
CA GLY A 36 3.30 -7.62 1.35
C GLY A 36 1.99 -7.42 0.60
N HIS A 37 1.05 -8.28 0.93
CA HIS A 37 -0.21 -8.35 0.24
C HIS A 37 -1.22 -8.95 1.22
N ARG A 38 -2.38 -8.33 1.33
CA ARG A 38 -3.43 -8.79 2.23
C ARG A 38 -4.69 -9.07 1.42
N GLU A 39 -4.99 -10.35 1.24
CA GLU A 39 -6.12 -10.77 0.43
C GLU A 39 -7.46 -10.47 1.10
N GLY A 40 -8.42 -10.04 0.29
CA GLY A 40 -9.79 -9.85 0.74
C GLY A 40 -9.97 -8.77 1.79
N TYR A 41 -9.05 -7.81 1.85
CA TYR A 41 -9.06 -6.79 2.89
C TYR A 41 -10.19 -5.77 2.71
N TYR A 42 -10.41 -5.33 1.47
CA TYR A 42 -11.47 -4.36 1.19
C TYR A 42 -12.70 -5.07 0.64
N LYS A 43 -13.88 -4.58 1.00
CA LYS A 43 -15.12 -5.07 0.42
C LYS A 43 -15.37 -4.41 -0.93
N LYS A 44 -15.92 -5.20 -1.86
CA LYS A 44 -16.37 -4.72 -3.16
C LYS A 44 -17.76 -5.29 -3.42
N ASP A 45 -18.47 -4.72 -4.39
CA ASP A 45 -19.80 -5.20 -4.76
C ASP A 45 -19.78 -6.65 -5.22
N SER A 46 -18.73 -7.07 -5.89
CA SER A 46 -18.60 -8.42 -6.43
C SER A 46 -17.73 -9.32 -5.57
N GLY A 47 -17.42 -8.91 -4.34
CA GLY A 47 -16.58 -9.70 -3.46
C GLY A 47 -15.63 -8.84 -2.66
N ARG A 48 -14.41 -9.30 -2.49
CA ARG A 48 -13.40 -8.56 -1.73
C ARG A 48 -12.19 -8.23 -2.59
N GLU A 49 -11.60 -7.10 -2.31
CA GLU A 49 -10.41 -6.64 -2.99
C GLU A 49 -9.22 -6.74 -2.05
N SER A 50 -8.08 -7.11 -2.61
CA SER A 50 -6.85 -7.22 -1.85
C SER A 50 -6.20 -5.87 -1.62
N ALA A 51 -5.43 -5.76 -0.54
CA ALA A 51 -4.61 -4.59 -0.26
C ALA A 51 -3.17 -4.92 -0.58
N LEU A 52 -2.49 -3.96 -1.18
CA LEU A 52 -1.06 -4.06 -1.43
C LEU A 52 -0.34 -3.28 -0.33
N LEU A 53 0.62 -3.90 0.31
CA LEU A 53 1.39 -3.27 1.37
C LEU A 53 2.71 -2.76 0.79
N MET A 54 3.00 -1.49 1.04
CA MET A 54 4.20 -0.86 0.51
C MET A 54 4.95 -0.16 1.63
N SER A 55 6.25 -0.05 1.47
CA SER A 55 7.07 0.64 2.46
C SER A 55 8.13 1.50 1.80
N LEU A 56 8.56 2.51 2.53
CA LEU A 56 9.65 3.37 2.14
C LEU A 56 10.61 3.52 3.31
N ALA A 57 11.86 3.17 3.07
CA ALA A 57 12.91 3.37 4.07
C ALA A 57 13.40 4.80 3.98
N LEU A 58 13.47 5.48 5.12
CA LEU A 58 13.88 6.88 5.17
C LEU A 58 15.37 7.07 5.42
N SER A 59 16.04 6.00 5.77
CA SER A 59 17.49 6.08 6.00
C SER A 59 18.18 4.78 5.67
#